data_592a08f5e4e2ca9361e7ffc5f4d93e4d
#
_entry.id   592a08f5e4e2ca9361e7ffc5f4d93e4d
#
_cell.length_a   1.000
_cell.length_b   1.000
_cell.length_c   1.000
_cell.angle_alpha   90.00
_cell.angle_beta   90.00
_cell.angle_gamma   90.00
#
_symmetry.space_group_name_H-M   'P 1'
#
loop_
_entity.id
_entity.type
_entity.pdbx_description
1 polymer ?
#
loop_
_entity_poly.entity_id
_entity_poly.type
_entity_poly.pdbx_seq_one_letter_code
_entity_poly.pdbx_strand_id
1 'polypeptide(L)'
;MRRIFPAFLLVVMIFSLSACTGNQTFILKDFQRDISFETGGITVKGSLDCKAGDKITFTVKEPENISGIVFTTDEISAEDIKINYGKTGERSPVKMLLMILSDIASKEISIPLKGEYTHTDEFSSAGYKVVFDCEKSEIKSIETEKYTYNFE
;
A
#
# COMPACT_ATOMS: atom_id res chain seq x y z
N MET A 1 -22.39 46.34 -28.09
CA MET A 1 -22.39 44.86 -28.01
C MET A 1 -21.02 44.16 -28.17
N ARG A 2 -19.90 44.87 -28.27
CA ARG A 2 -18.57 44.30 -28.54
C ARG A 2 -17.70 43.94 -27.30
N ARG A 3 -18.16 44.25 -26.09
CA ARG A 3 -17.38 44.07 -24.84
C ARG A 3 -17.83 42.90 -23.96
N ILE A 4 -18.94 42.23 -24.31
CA ILE A 4 -19.49 41.10 -23.54
C ILE A 4 -18.83 39.79 -23.91
N PHE A 5 -18.38 39.67 -25.17
CA PHE A 5 -17.77 38.42 -25.70
C PHE A 5 -16.49 37.97 -24.97
N PRO A 6 -15.52 38.86 -24.66
CA PRO A 6 -14.32 38.41 -23.96
C PRO A 6 -14.58 38.01 -22.50
N ALA A 7 -15.55 38.63 -21.82
CA ALA A 7 -15.90 38.27 -20.45
C ALA A 7 -16.59 36.91 -20.38
N PHE A 8 -17.44 36.59 -21.35
CA PHE A 8 -18.11 35.29 -21.44
C PHE A 8 -17.11 34.17 -21.73
N LEU A 9 -16.13 34.40 -22.61
CA LEU A 9 -15.05 33.45 -22.93
C LEU A 9 -14.17 33.18 -21.71
N LEU A 10 -13.89 34.21 -20.90
CA LEU A 10 -13.09 34.07 -19.67
C LEU A 10 -13.82 33.26 -18.60
N VAL A 11 -15.13 33.47 -18.45
CA VAL A 11 -15.99 32.69 -17.54
C VAL A 11 -16.06 31.22 -17.96
N VAL A 12 -16.22 30.96 -19.26
CA VAL A 12 -16.22 29.60 -19.78
C VAL A 12 -14.86 28.89 -19.59
N MET A 13 -13.74 29.64 -19.76
CA MET A 13 -12.42 29.08 -19.46
C MET A 13 -12.23 28.79 -17.97
N ILE A 14 -12.74 29.61 -17.06
CA ILE A 14 -12.65 29.35 -15.62
C ILE A 14 -13.48 28.12 -15.23
N PHE A 15 -14.64 27.93 -15.82
CA PHE A 15 -15.47 26.74 -15.59
C PHE A 15 -14.86 25.47 -16.21
N SER A 16 -14.13 25.56 -17.31
CA SER A 16 -13.44 24.39 -17.92
C SER A 16 -12.17 23.99 -17.14
N LEU A 17 -11.57 24.90 -16.37
CA LEU A 17 -10.44 24.58 -15.48
C LEU A 17 -10.90 23.97 -14.13
N SER A 18 -12.18 24.05 -13.81
CA SER A 18 -12.79 23.38 -12.65
C SER A 18 -13.13 21.91 -12.93
N ALA A 19 -12.73 21.39 -14.09
CA ALA A 19 -13.08 20.05 -14.53
C ALA A 19 -12.31 18.99 -13.74
N CYS A 20 -13.06 18.29 -12.90
CA CYS A 20 -12.80 16.94 -12.43
C CYS A 20 -11.60 16.74 -11.53
N THR A 21 -11.63 17.29 -10.33
CA THR A 21 -11.06 16.61 -9.16
C THR A 21 -12.08 15.57 -8.69
N GLY A 22 -12.35 14.56 -9.49
CA GLY A 22 -13.16 13.42 -9.09
C GLY A 22 -12.34 12.55 -8.12
N ASN A 23 -13.01 11.97 -7.14
CA ASN A 23 -12.45 10.92 -6.31
C ASN A 23 -12.96 9.56 -6.79
N GLN A 24 -12.15 8.54 -6.60
CA GLN A 24 -12.52 7.15 -6.77
C GLN A 24 -12.35 6.41 -5.44
N THR A 25 -13.06 5.32 -5.27
CA THR A 25 -12.90 4.46 -4.11
C THR A 25 -11.84 3.41 -4.39
N PHE A 26 -10.78 3.42 -3.61
CA PHE A 26 -9.79 2.34 -3.58
C PHE A 26 -10.31 1.23 -2.68
N ILE A 27 -10.33 0.02 -3.21
CA ILE A 27 -10.59 -1.22 -2.49
C ILE A 27 -9.42 -2.14 -2.83
N LEU A 28 -8.76 -2.69 -1.82
CA LEU A 28 -7.67 -3.63 -2.03
C LEU A 28 -8.22 -4.88 -2.72
N LYS A 29 -7.70 -5.16 -3.92
CA LYS A 29 -8.02 -6.35 -4.72
C LYS A 29 -6.93 -7.39 -4.57
N ASP A 30 -7.19 -8.56 -5.09
CA ASP A 30 -6.16 -9.59 -5.25
C ASP A 30 -5.03 -9.08 -6.12
N PHE A 31 -3.81 -9.24 -5.64
CA PHE A 31 -2.61 -8.91 -6.41
C PHE A 31 -1.41 -9.76 -5.98
N GLN A 32 -0.46 -9.91 -6.88
CA GLN A 32 0.85 -10.46 -6.59
C GLN A 32 1.91 -9.46 -7.06
N ARG A 33 2.81 -9.03 -6.16
CA ARG A 33 3.87 -8.06 -6.46
C ARG A 33 5.12 -8.35 -5.68
N ASP A 34 6.24 -7.96 -6.23
CA ASP A 34 7.50 -7.97 -5.50
C ASP A 34 7.58 -6.73 -4.60
N ILE A 35 8.12 -6.93 -3.41
CA ILE A 35 8.26 -5.91 -2.39
C ILE A 35 9.69 -5.91 -1.89
N SER A 36 10.21 -4.72 -1.67
CA SER A 36 11.50 -4.51 -1.02
C SER A 36 11.38 -3.60 0.20
N PHE A 37 12.16 -3.88 1.25
CA PHE A 37 12.30 -3.05 2.43
C PHE A 37 13.66 -3.26 3.11
N GLU A 38 14.08 -2.30 3.91
CA GLU A 38 15.31 -2.39 4.69
C GLU A 38 15.04 -2.65 6.16
N THR A 39 15.83 -3.56 6.75
CA THR A 39 15.80 -3.84 8.18
C THR A 39 17.21 -4.21 8.69
N GLY A 40 17.68 -3.54 9.76
CA GLY A 40 19.01 -3.80 10.32
C GLY A 40 20.16 -3.64 9.34
N GLY A 41 20.03 -2.74 8.33
CA GLY A 41 21.03 -2.53 7.29
C GLY A 41 21.05 -3.61 6.18
N ILE A 42 20.04 -4.47 6.15
CA ILE A 42 19.87 -5.52 5.14
C ILE A 42 18.62 -5.20 4.32
N THR A 43 18.76 -5.23 2.99
CA THR A 43 17.61 -5.16 2.09
C THR A 43 16.98 -6.55 1.97
N VAL A 44 15.71 -6.62 2.31
CA VAL A 44 14.88 -7.83 2.13
C VAL A 44 13.99 -7.63 0.91
N LYS A 45 14.00 -8.59 0.00
CA LYS A 45 13.07 -8.64 -1.13
C LYS A 45 12.27 -9.93 -1.10
N GLY A 46 11.04 -9.85 -1.54
CA GLY A 46 10.17 -11.01 -1.61
C GLY A 46 8.95 -10.78 -2.46
N SER A 47 8.19 -11.83 -2.65
CA SER A 47 6.91 -11.79 -3.35
C SER A 47 5.77 -11.74 -2.33
N LEU A 48 4.94 -10.74 -2.47
CA LEU A 48 3.70 -10.59 -1.73
C LEU A 48 2.55 -11.12 -2.58
N ASP A 49 1.81 -12.07 -2.05
CA ASP A 49 0.56 -12.57 -2.61
C ASP A 49 -0.58 -12.14 -1.66
N CYS A 50 -1.39 -11.21 -2.12
CA CYS A 50 -2.52 -10.66 -1.39
C CYS A 50 -3.81 -11.19 -2.02
N LYS A 51 -4.58 -11.93 -1.23
CA LYS A 51 -5.95 -12.31 -1.56
C LYS A 51 -6.89 -11.58 -0.61
N ALA A 52 -7.53 -10.54 -1.14
CA ALA A 52 -8.40 -9.67 -0.37
C ALA A 52 -9.54 -10.47 0.27
N GLY A 53 -9.63 -10.38 1.59
CA GLY A 53 -10.64 -11.10 2.37
C GLY A 53 -10.28 -12.54 2.75
N ASP A 54 -9.08 -13.03 2.39
CA ASP A 54 -8.62 -14.36 2.75
C ASP A 54 -7.22 -14.30 3.38
N LYS A 55 -6.18 -14.58 2.64
CA LYS A 55 -4.82 -14.75 3.15
C LYS A 55 -3.83 -13.82 2.44
N ILE A 56 -3.03 -13.12 3.23
CA ILE A 56 -1.90 -12.34 2.71
C ILE A 56 -0.63 -13.09 3.10
N THR A 57 0.22 -13.37 2.10
CA THR A 57 1.47 -14.08 2.30
C THR A 57 2.65 -13.31 1.71
N PHE A 58 3.77 -13.33 2.40
CA PHE A 58 5.03 -12.77 1.91
C PHE A 58 6.08 -13.88 1.90
N THR A 59 6.64 -14.15 0.72
CA THR A 59 7.71 -15.14 0.53
C THR A 59 9.02 -14.42 0.29
N VAL A 60 10.01 -14.65 1.13
CA VAL A 60 11.35 -14.06 0.99
C VAL A 60 12.06 -14.65 -0.24
N LYS A 61 12.64 -13.76 -1.05
CA LYS A 61 13.52 -14.10 -2.19
C LYS A 61 14.97 -13.77 -1.89
N GLU A 62 15.20 -12.62 -1.24
CA GLU A 62 16.53 -12.13 -0.86
C GLU A 62 16.50 -11.61 0.59
N PRO A 63 17.58 -11.79 1.36
CA PRO A 63 18.84 -12.44 1.01
C PRO A 63 18.72 -13.99 0.94
N GLU A 64 19.65 -14.62 0.22
CA GLU A 64 19.60 -16.05 -0.12
C GLU A 64 19.54 -16.97 1.11
N ASN A 65 20.21 -16.61 2.20
CA ASN A 65 20.27 -17.40 3.44
C ASN A 65 18.92 -17.54 4.18
N ILE A 66 17.92 -16.71 3.82
CA ILE A 66 16.55 -16.79 4.35
C ILE A 66 15.51 -16.91 3.23
N SER A 67 15.95 -17.15 2.00
CA SER A 67 15.05 -17.35 0.85
C SER A 67 14.14 -18.55 1.06
N GLY A 68 12.90 -18.44 0.60
CA GLY A 68 11.88 -19.48 0.75
C GLY A 68 11.10 -19.43 2.06
N ILE A 69 11.48 -18.57 3.01
CA ILE A 69 10.66 -18.36 4.22
C ILE A 69 9.35 -17.68 3.82
N VAL A 70 8.24 -18.24 4.24
CA VAL A 70 6.90 -17.73 4.01
C VAL A 70 6.32 -17.18 5.31
N PHE A 71 5.88 -15.94 5.26
CA PHE A 71 5.22 -15.24 6.34
C PHE A 71 3.73 -15.09 6.04
N THR A 72 2.92 -15.31 7.05
CA THR A 72 1.49 -14.98 7.05
C THR A 72 1.19 -14.10 8.25
N THR A 73 -0.03 -13.66 8.43
CA THR A 73 -0.44 -12.88 9.62
C THR A 73 -0.18 -13.63 10.93
N ASP A 74 -0.25 -14.96 10.94
CA ASP A 74 -0.26 -15.78 12.14
C ASP A 74 0.97 -16.67 12.30
N GLU A 75 1.62 -17.03 11.21
CA GLU A 75 2.73 -18.01 11.23
C GLU A 75 3.88 -17.65 10.28
N ILE A 76 5.05 -18.20 10.59
CA ILE A 76 6.22 -18.26 9.70
C ILE A 76 6.41 -19.71 9.34
N SER A 77 6.63 -20.00 8.07
CA SER A 77 6.95 -21.36 7.60
C SER A 77 8.19 -21.36 6.71
N ALA A 78 8.99 -22.40 6.86
CA ALA A 78 10.14 -22.68 6.02
C ALA A 78 10.16 -24.19 5.79
N GLU A 79 10.02 -24.63 4.55
CA GLU A 79 9.86 -26.04 4.19
C GLU A 79 8.75 -26.71 5.02
N ASP A 80 9.12 -27.69 5.86
CA ASP A 80 8.18 -28.42 6.73
C ASP A 80 8.03 -27.83 8.14
N ILE A 81 8.78 -26.75 8.46
CA ILE A 81 8.77 -26.12 9.78
C ILE A 81 7.75 -24.98 9.80
N LYS A 82 6.81 -25.03 10.74
CA LYS A 82 5.85 -23.95 11.00
C LYS A 82 6.06 -23.41 12.40
N ILE A 83 6.18 -22.09 12.50
CA ILE A 83 6.34 -21.39 13.77
C ILE A 83 5.23 -20.35 13.89
N ASN A 84 4.43 -20.47 14.94
CA ASN A 84 3.45 -19.42 15.25
C ASN A 84 4.18 -18.22 15.89
N TYR A 85 3.87 -17.01 15.45
CA TYR A 85 4.49 -15.78 15.97
C TYR A 85 4.30 -15.59 17.47
N GLY A 86 3.21 -16.09 18.05
CA GLY A 86 2.82 -15.74 19.40
C GLY A 86 2.72 -14.22 19.58
N LYS A 87 2.86 -13.76 20.83
CA LYS A 87 2.82 -12.32 21.16
C LYS A 87 4.11 -11.56 20.79
N THR A 88 5.20 -12.25 20.50
CA THR A 88 6.50 -11.63 20.22
C THR A 88 6.69 -11.17 18.78
N GLY A 89 5.87 -11.66 17.86
CA GLY A 89 5.97 -11.33 16.44
C GLY A 89 5.51 -9.92 16.05
N GLU A 90 4.91 -9.14 16.96
CA GLU A 90 4.37 -7.80 16.67
C GLU A 90 5.42 -6.77 16.20
N ARG A 91 6.71 -7.05 16.45
CA ARG A 91 7.83 -6.18 16.06
C ARG A 91 8.50 -6.61 14.75
N SER A 92 8.06 -7.72 14.15
CA SER A 92 8.59 -8.15 12.86
C SER A 92 8.16 -7.18 11.75
N PRO A 93 9.10 -6.67 10.91
CA PRO A 93 8.74 -5.79 9.80
C PRO A 93 7.76 -6.44 8.84
N VAL A 94 7.91 -7.73 8.56
CA VAL A 94 7.01 -8.47 7.67
C VAL A 94 5.61 -8.58 8.29
N LYS A 95 5.52 -8.94 9.56
CA LYS A 95 4.20 -9.02 10.22
C LYS A 95 3.50 -7.67 10.22
N MET A 96 4.23 -6.59 10.50
CA MET A 96 3.68 -5.23 10.46
C MET A 96 3.11 -4.91 9.07
N LEU A 97 3.85 -5.21 7.99
CA LEU A 97 3.36 -5.05 6.63
C LEU A 97 2.05 -5.81 6.39
N LEU A 98 2.00 -7.11 6.75
CA LEU A 98 0.84 -7.95 6.54
C LEU A 98 -0.38 -7.45 7.34
N MET A 99 -0.18 -6.97 8.56
CA MET A 99 -1.25 -6.41 9.39
C MET A 99 -1.78 -5.09 8.82
N ILE A 100 -0.91 -4.20 8.33
CA ILE A 100 -1.33 -2.96 7.66
C ILE A 100 -2.12 -3.27 6.39
N LEU A 101 -1.67 -4.23 5.58
CA LEU A 101 -2.40 -4.64 4.38
C LEU A 101 -3.76 -5.26 4.71
N SER A 102 -3.86 -6.05 5.78
CA SER A 102 -5.13 -6.58 6.26
C SER A 102 -6.07 -5.47 6.74
N ASP A 103 -5.54 -4.44 7.39
CA ASP A 103 -6.32 -3.27 7.80
C ASP A 103 -6.82 -2.48 6.58
N ILE A 104 -5.95 -2.22 5.60
CA ILE A 104 -6.33 -1.57 4.33
C ILE A 104 -7.40 -2.40 3.59
N ALA A 105 -7.28 -3.72 3.57
CA ALA A 105 -8.24 -4.62 2.92
C ALA A 105 -9.64 -4.55 3.55
N SER A 106 -9.73 -4.14 4.80
CA SER A 106 -11.00 -3.98 5.52
C SER A 106 -11.69 -2.63 5.29
N LYS A 107 -11.05 -1.72 4.54
CA LYS A 107 -11.47 -0.32 4.39
C LYS A 107 -11.74 0.06 2.93
N GLU A 108 -12.60 1.05 2.77
CA GLU A 108 -12.76 1.78 1.51
C GLU A 108 -12.06 3.13 1.66
N ILE A 109 -11.08 3.40 0.80
CA ILE A 109 -10.28 4.62 0.85
C ILE A 109 -10.63 5.50 -0.34
N SER A 110 -11.06 6.73 -0.10
CA SER A 110 -11.30 7.70 -1.17
C SER A 110 -9.98 8.30 -1.64
N ILE A 111 -9.63 8.09 -2.90
CA ILE A 111 -8.41 8.61 -3.53
C ILE A 111 -8.75 9.48 -4.75
N PRO A 112 -7.92 10.46 -5.14
CA PRO A 112 -8.08 11.20 -6.38
C PRO A 112 -8.05 10.29 -7.61
N LEU A 113 -8.55 10.78 -8.74
CA LEU A 113 -8.49 10.03 -10.01
C LEU A 113 -7.10 10.02 -10.65
N LYS A 114 -6.23 10.97 -10.28
CA LYS A 114 -4.92 11.15 -10.91
C LYS A 114 -3.86 11.55 -9.90
N GLY A 115 -2.61 11.27 -10.26
CA GLY A 115 -1.43 11.63 -9.50
C GLY A 115 -1.13 10.67 -8.35
N GLU A 116 -0.36 11.14 -7.39
CA GLU A 116 -0.04 10.40 -6.17
C GLU A 116 -0.87 10.93 -5.01
N TYR A 117 -1.31 10.05 -4.16
CA TYR A 117 -2.06 10.40 -2.94
C TYR A 117 -1.51 9.65 -1.74
N THR A 118 -1.33 10.36 -0.64
CA THR A 118 -0.89 9.78 0.62
C THR A 118 -2.05 9.73 1.60
N HIS A 119 -2.42 8.52 2.00
CA HIS A 119 -3.36 8.26 3.08
C HIS A 119 -2.59 7.96 4.36
N THR A 120 -3.00 8.59 5.47
CA THR A 120 -2.40 8.35 6.78
C THR A 120 -3.44 7.74 7.70
N ASP A 121 -3.09 6.67 8.38
CA ASP A 121 -3.95 5.98 9.33
C ASP A 121 -3.12 5.35 10.46
N GLU A 122 -3.78 4.70 11.42
CA GLU A 122 -3.14 4.04 12.56
C GLU A 122 -3.63 2.60 12.69
N PHE A 123 -2.71 1.70 12.99
CA PHE A 123 -3.00 0.34 13.36
C PHE A 123 -2.32 -0.01 14.69
N SER A 124 -3.07 -0.44 15.69
CA SER A 124 -2.55 -0.79 17.03
C SER A 124 -1.64 0.29 17.64
N SER A 125 -2.03 1.57 17.54
CA SER A 125 -1.27 2.74 17.99
C SER A 125 0.04 3.01 17.23
N ALA A 126 0.28 2.33 16.10
CA ALA A 126 1.36 2.61 15.17
C ALA A 126 0.82 3.32 13.94
N GLY A 127 1.25 4.57 13.72
CA GLY A 127 0.90 5.33 12.53
C GLY A 127 1.56 4.74 11.28
N TYR A 128 0.83 4.75 10.18
CA TYR A 128 1.37 4.39 8.87
C TYR A 128 0.84 5.33 7.78
N LYS A 129 1.59 5.41 6.69
CA LYS A 129 1.21 6.14 5.48
C LYS A 129 1.20 5.17 4.30
N VAL A 130 0.19 5.29 3.46
CA VAL A 130 0.09 4.56 2.20
C VAL A 130 0.16 5.56 1.06
N VAL A 131 1.10 5.37 0.17
CA VAL A 131 1.22 6.16 -1.06
C VAL A 131 0.58 5.37 -2.20
N PHE A 132 -0.39 5.98 -2.86
CA PHE A 132 -1.12 5.41 -3.99
C PHE A 132 -0.65 6.03 -5.31
N ASP A 133 -0.53 5.19 -6.34
CA ASP A 133 -0.63 5.60 -7.73
C ASP A 133 -2.13 5.62 -8.08
N CYS A 134 -2.70 6.83 -8.13
CA CYS A 134 -4.14 6.98 -8.29
C CYS A 134 -4.63 6.58 -9.69
N GLU A 135 -3.80 6.76 -10.72
CA GLU A 135 -4.16 6.41 -12.11
C GLU A 135 -4.27 4.89 -12.29
N LYS A 136 -3.40 4.14 -11.64
CA LYS A 136 -3.43 2.68 -11.64
C LYS A 136 -4.33 2.10 -10.56
N SER A 137 -4.72 2.91 -9.58
CA SER A 137 -5.43 2.47 -8.37
C SER A 137 -4.64 1.38 -7.63
N GLU A 138 -3.34 1.64 -7.40
CA GLU A 138 -2.40 0.69 -6.80
C GLU A 138 -1.64 1.32 -5.63
N ILE A 139 -1.20 0.48 -4.69
CA ILE A 139 -0.26 0.89 -3.65
C ILE A 139 1.14 0.96 -4.27
N LYS A 140 1.82 2.08 -4.04
CA LYS A 140 3.20 2.34 -4.44
C LYS A 140 4.19 2.08 -3.30
N SER A 141 3.87 2.56 -2.11
CA SER A 141 4.64 2.29 -0.89
C SER A 141 3.78 2.34 0.36
N ILE A 142 4.27 1.68 1.40
CA ILE A 142 3.75 1.82 2.77
C ILE A 142 4.91 2.27 3.64
N GLU A 143 4.70 3.34 4.41
CA GLU A 143 5.68 3.92 5.32
C GLU A 143 5.17 3.82 6.76
N THR A 144 6.04 3.40 7.65
CA THR A 144 5.85 3.41 9.10
C THR A 144 6.94 4.25 9.74
N GLU A 145 6.91 4.45 11.04
CA GLU A 145 7.99 5.12 11.76
C GLU A 145 9.38 4.47 11.55
N LYS A 146 9.41 3.15 11.26
CA LYS A 146 10.65 2.36 11.21
C LYS A 146 10.97 1.78 9.85
N TYR A 147 9.98 1.58 9.00
CA TYR A 147 10.14 0.83 7.75
C TYR A 147 9.43 1.53 6.59
N THR A 148 10.03 1.42 5.41
CA THR A 148 9.40 1.78 4.14
C THR A 148 9.37 0.53 3.26
N TYR A 149 8.18 0.15 2.84
CA TYR A 149 7.94 -0.99 1.95
C TYR A 149 7.63 -0.46 0.56
N ASN A 150 8.45 -0.80 -0.42
CA ASN A 150 8.28 -0.39 -1.81
C ASN A 150 7.67 -1.53 -2.62
N PHE A 151 6.64 -1.23 -3.39
CA PHE A 151 5.91 -2.16 -4.26
C PHE A 151 6.41 -2.00 -5.69
N GLU A 152 7.02 -3.05 -6.26
CA GLU A 152 7.64 -3.08 -7.59
C GLU A 152 6.70 -3.70 -8.65
#